data_94cb22b4849df378fdfcbe232e9b45b2
#
_entry.id   94cb22b4849df378fdfcbe232e9b45b2
#
_cell.length_a   1.000
_cell.length_b   1.000
_cell.length_c   1.000
_cell.angle_alpha   90.00
_cell.angle_beta   90.00
_cell.angle_gamma   90.00
#
_symmetry.space_group_name_H-M   'P 1'
#
loop_
_entity.id
_entity.type
_entity.pdbx_description
1 polymer ?
#
loop_
_entity_poly.entity_id
_entity_poly.type
_entity_poly.pdbx_seq_one_letter_code
_entity_poly.pdbx_strand_id
1 'polypeptide(L)'
;LDMADSRNYANIYFNDVTVDESSLLGDLETAGETVDSILDIGRIAMSAEMLGNAESAFEITLDYLKQRKQFGALIGSFQALQHRAAEMFCEIELTKSSVLAAMRAADENSNELQ
;
A
#
# COMPACT_ATOMS: atom_id res chain seq x y z
N LEU A 1 9.85 0.20 -18.36
CA LEU A 1 10.67 0.01 -17.15
C LEU A 1 10.28 -1.32 -16.52
N ASP A 2 11.26 -2.19 -16.34
CA ASP A 2 11.06 -3.47 -15.65
C ASP A 2 11.26 -3.25 -14.16
N MET A 3 10.21 -3.52 -13.37
CA MET A 3 10.23 -3.36 -11.93
C MET A 3 10.32 -4.72 -11.23
N ALA A 4 10.78 -4.74 -9.98
CA ALA A 4 10.97 -5.98 -9.22
C ALA A 4 9.65 -6.74 -8.93
N ASP A 5 8.52 -6.04 -8.98
CA ASP A 5 7.17 -6.58 -8.82
C ASP A 5 6.56 -7.19 -10.10
N SER A 6 7.36 -7.29 -11.18
CA SER A 6 6.94 -7.78 -12.51
C SER A 6 5.85 -6.95 -13.19
N ARG A 7 5.55 -5.74 -12.70
CA ARG A 7 4.62 -4.80 -13.34
C ARG A 7 5.35 -3.98 -14.39
N ASN A 8 4.67 -3.69 -15.50
CA ASN A 8 5.20 -2.86 -16.56
C ASN A 8 4.89 -1.38 -16.30
N TYR A 9 5.93 -0.55 -16.36
CA TYR A 9 5.83 0.89 -16.22
C TYR A 9 6.34 1.56 -17.49
N ALA A 10 5.68 2.64 -17.89
CA ALA A 10 6.08 3.43 -19.06
C ALA A 10 5.90 4.91 -18.78
N ASN A 11 6.76 5.73 -19.38
CA ASN A 11 6.50 7.14 -19.53
C ASN A 11 5.75 7.35 -20.85
N ILE A 12 4.68 8.12 -20.81
CA ILE A 12 3.87 8.44 -21.98
C ILE A 12 4.08 9.93 -22.28
N TYR A 13 4.46 10.23 -23.51
CA TYR A 13 4.66 11.60 -23.99
C TYR A 13 3.62 11.91 -25.07
N PHE A 14 2.85 12.96 -24.86
CA PHE A 14 1.86 13.46 -25.81
C PHE A 14 2.44 14.69 -26.52
N ASN A 15 2.62 14.63 -27.83
CA ASN A 15 3.12 15.74 -28.65
C ASN A 15 2.05 16.09 -29.67
N ASP A 16 1.43 17.26 -29.52
CA ASP A 16 0.41 17.81 -30.45
C ASP A 16 -0.70 16.81 -30.81
N VAL A 17 -1.15 16.03 -29.85
CA VAL A 17 -2.23 15.05 -30.06
C VAL A 17 -3.58 15.78 -30.00
N THR A 18 -4.30 15.77 -31.12
CA THR A 18 -5.69 16.28 -31.16
C THR A 18 -6.64 15.16 -30.83
N VAL A 19 -7.60 15.42 -29.94
CA VAL A 19 -8.66 14.49 -29.55
C VAL A 19 -10.01 15.16 -29.76
N ASP A 20 -11.05 14.36 -30.07
CA ASP A 20 -12.41 14.83 -30.19
C ASP A 20 -13.01 15.11 -28.80
N GLU A 21 -14.01 15.99 -28.76
CA GLU A 21 -14.76 16.32 -27.53
C GLU A 21 -15.38 15.09 -26.88
N SER A 22 -15.76 14.08 -27.69
CA SER A 22 -16.26 12.78 -27.20
C SER A 22 -15.23 11.96 -26.42
N SER A 23 -13.95 12.31 -26.51
CA SER A 23 -12.85 11.68 -25.76
C SER A 23 -12.65 12.30 -24.37
N LEU A 24 -13.36 13.38 -24.07
CA LEU A 24 -13.31 14.03 -22.78
C LEU A 24 -14.03 13.18 -21.74
N LEU A 25 -13.35 12.85 -20.65
CA LEU A 25 -13.92 12.17 -19.49
C LEU A 25 -14.24 13.22 -18.40
N GLY A 26 -15.52 13.49 -18.21
CA GLY A 26 -15.98 14.52 -17.26
C GLY A 26 -15.90 15.93 -17.84
N ASP A 27 -15.55 16.90 -17.00
CA ASP A 27 -15.45 18.31 -17.34
C ASP A 27 -13.99 18.79 -17.22
N LEU A 28 -13.58 19.67 -18.13
CA LEU A 28 -12.23 20.27 -18.11
C LEU A 28 -11.97 21.09 -16.85
N GLU A 29 -13.00 21.74 -16.29
CA GLU A 29 -12.85 22.56 -15.08
C GLU A 29 -12.60 21.70 -13.83
N THR A 30 -13.16 20.48 -13.78
CA THR A 30 -13.03 19.54 -12.64
C THR A 30 -12.03 18.40 -12.88
N ALA A 31 -11.39 18.36 -14.05
CA ALA A 31 -10.47 17.28 -14.43
C ALA A 31 -9.33 17.07 -13.43
N GLY A 32 -8.80 18.16 -12.86
CA GLY A 32 -7.75 18.09 -11.83
C GLY A 32 -8.23 17.35 -10.58
N GLU A 33 -9.40 17.68 -10.06
CA GLU A 33 -10.00 17.04 -8.88
C GLU A 33 -10.29 15.56 -9.14
N THR A 34 -10.77 15.24 -10.35
CA THR A 34 -11.00 13.84 -10.76
C THR A 34 -9.72 13.02 -10.77
N VAL A 35 -8.63 13.58 -11.31
CA VAL A 35 -7.32 12.92 -11.32
C VAL A 35 -6.80 12.72 -9.89
N ASP A 36 -6.91 13.75 -9.04
CA ASP A 36 -6.47 13.64 -7.64
C ASP A 36 -7.25 12.55 -6.89
N SER A 37 -8.56 12.46 -7.09
CA SER A 37 -9.41 11.41 -6.50
C SER A 37 -8.98 10.01 -6.94
N ILE A 38 -8.68 9.82 -8.23
CA ILE A 38 -8.19 8.54 -8.76
C ILE A 38 -6.82 8.19 -8.15
N LEU A 39 -5.93 9.17 -8.03
CA LEU A 39 -4.62 8.97 -7.43
C LEU A 39 -4.73 8.61 -5.93
N ASP A 40 -5.67 9.19 -5.21
CA ASP A 40 -5.89 8.88 -3.80
C ASP A 40 -6.42 7.45 -3.61
N ILE A 41 -7.36 7.01 -4.43
CA ILE A 41 -7.79 5.61 -4.45
C ILE A 41 -6.60 4.68 -4.74
N GLY A 42 -5.76 5.04 -5.72
CA GLY A 42 -4.56 4.28 -6.05
C GLY A 42 -3.57 4.20 -4.87
N ARG A 43 -3.34 5.30 -4.18
CA ARG A 43 -2.46 5.35 -2.98
C ARG A 43 -3.00 4.48 -1.85
N ILE A 44 -4.30 4.53 -1.60
CA ILE A 44 -4.96 3.70 -0.59
C ILE A 44 -4.84 2.21 -0.93
N ALA A 45 -5.11 1.83 -2.17
CA ALA A 45 -5.00 0.45 -2.62
C ALA A 45 -3.56 -0.09 -2.50
N MET A 46 -2.57 0.70 -2.90
CA MET A 46 -1.15 0.34 -2.74
C MET A 46 -0.74 0.23 -1.28
N SER A 47 -1.25 1.11 -0.41
CA SER A 47 -0.97 1.04 1.03
C SER A 47 -1.54 -0.23 1.66
N ALA A 48 -2.73 -0.67 1.23
CA ALA A 48 -3.32 -1.92 1.68
C ALA A 48 -2.52 -3.14 1.21
N GLU A 49 -2.03 -3.14 -0.04
CA GLU A 49 -1.16 -4.20 -0.57
C GLU A 49 0.17 -4.27 0.22
N MET A 50 0.78 -3.12 0.48
CA MET A 50 2.03 -3.05 1.26
C MET A 50 1.83 -3.54 2.70
N LEU A 51 0.71 -3.20 3.33
CA LEU A 51 0.36 -3.69 4.67
C LEU A 51 0.22 -5.22 4.67
N GLY A 52 -0.50 -5.81 3.72
CA GLY A 52 -0.66 -7.26 3.61
C GLY A 52 0.69 -7.98 3.43
N ASN A 53 1.59 -7.41 2.64
CA ASN A 53 2.95 -7.94 2.49
C ASN A 53 3.75 -7.86 3.79
N ALA A 54 3.63 -6.75 4.54
CA ALA A 54 4.30 -6.57 5.83
C ALA A 54 3.76 -7.55 6.89
N GLU A 55 2.44 -7.74 6.98
CA GLU A 55 1.81 -8.73 7.87
C GLU A 55 2.31 -10.14 7.57
N SER A 56 2.30 -10.54 6.30
CA SER A 56 2.77 -11.86 5.87
C SER A 56 4.25 -12.09 6.20
N ALA A 57 5.10 -11.11 5.94
CA ALA A 57 6.52 -11.19 6.25
C ALA A 57 6.77 -11.28 7.77
N PHE A 58 5.98 -10.58 8.55
CA PHE A 58 6.04 -10.62 10.01
C PHE A 58 5.63 -11.98 10.57
N GLU A 59 4.53 -12.56 10.08
CA GLU A 59 4.08 -13.91 10.48
C GLU A 59 5.15 -14.96 10.20
N ILE A 60 5.73 -14.97 8.99
CA ILE A 60 6.83 -15.88 8.61
C ILE A 60 8.03 -15.68 9.53
N THR A 61 8.34 -14.43 9.88
CA THR A 61 9.43 -14.10 10.78
C THR A 61 9.18 -14.65 12.18
N LEU A 62 7.99 -14.46 12.72
CA LEU A 62 7.62 -14.98 14.05
C LEU A 62 7.70 -16.51 14.09
N ASP A 63 7.22 -17.19 13.06
CA ASP A 63 7.28 -18.64 12.99
C ASP A 63 8.72 -19.15 12.91
N TYR A 64 9.57 -18.47 12.17
CA TYR A 64 10.99 -18.78 12.12
C TYR A 64 11.67 -18.60 13.49
N LEU A 65 11.39 -17.50 14.20
CA LEU A 65 11.90 -17.24 15.55
C LEU A 65 11.53 -18.33 16.56
N LYS A 66 10.32 -18.90 16.42
CA LYS A 66 9.81 -19.97 17.28
C LYS A 66 10.41 -21.35 16.99
N GLN A 67 11.00 -21.56 15.83
CA GLN A 67 11.47 -22.87 15.38
C GLN A 67 12.98 -22.96 15.31
N ARG A 68 13.66 -21.89 14.92
CA ARG A 68 15.10 -21.87 14.69
C ARG A 68 15.87 -21.93 16.00
N LYS A 69 16.84 -22.87 16.09
CA LYS A 69 17.78 -22.98 17.19
C LYS A 69 19.16 -22.49 16.77
N GLN A 70 19.76 -21.66 17.59
CA GLN A 70 21.15 -21.21 17.52
C GLN A 70 21.69 -20.97 18.94
N PHE A 71 23.00 -21.16 19.14
CA PHE A 71 23.64 -20.98 20.44
C PHE A 71 22.99 -21.80 21.57
N GLY A 72 22.48 -22.99 21.22
CA GLY A 72 21.86 -23.91 22.19
C GLY A 72 20.41 -23.57 22.60
N ALA A 73 19.80 -22.51 22.03
CA ALA A 73 18.46 -22.06 22.37
C ALA A 73 17.63 -21.74 21.11
N LEU A 74 16.30 -21.61 21.27
CA LEU A 74 15.45 -21.01 20.25
C LEU A 74 15.82 -19.53 20.10
N ILE A 75 15.99 -19.06 18.87
CA ILE A 75 16.42 -17.67 18.65
C ILE A 75 15.36 -16.66 19.11
N GLY A 76 14.08 -17.03 19.13
CA GLY A 76 13.00 -16.21 19.69
C GLY A 76 13.07 -16.03 21.20
N SER A 77 13.95 -16.75 21.93
CA SER A 77 14.20 -16.51 23.36
C SER A 77 15.19 -15.36 23.62
N PHE A 78 15.88 -14.86 22.58
CA PHE A 78 16.80 -13.75 22.73
C PHE A 78 16.08 -12.41 22.78
N GLN A 79 16.30 -11.67 23.85
CA GLN A 79 15.60 -10.42 24.15
C GLN A 79 15.70 -9.38 23.02
N ALA A 80 16.85 -9.29 22.35
CA ALA A 80 17.05 -8.38 21.23
C ALA A 80 16.09 -8.65 20.06
N LEU A 81 15.76 -9.92 19.79
CA LEU A 81 14.82 -10.30 18.74
C LEU A 81 13.36 -10.12 19.19
N GLN A 82 13.08 -10.36 20.48
CA GLN A 82 11.76 -10.10 21.06
C GLN A 82 11.39 -8.62 21.00
N HIS A 83 12.32 -7.73 21.34
CA HIS A 83 12.10 -6.28 21.28
C HIS A 83 11.82 -5.83 19.84
N ARG A 84 12.61 -6.30 18.87
CA ARG A 84 12.38 -5.98 17.46
C ARG A 84 11.04 -6.50 16.96
N ALA A 85 10.64 -7.71 17.35
CA ALA A 85 9.36 -8.26 16.99
C ALA A 85 8.20 -7.44 17.59
N ALA A 86 8.32 -6.97 18.82
CA ALA A 86 7.34 -6.10 19.47
C ALA A 86 7.23 -4.74 18.77
N GLU A 87 8.36 -4.13 18.40
CA GLU A 87 8.39 -2.88 17.63
C GLU A 87 7.70 -3.05 16.27
N MET A 88 8.06 -4.09 15.50
CA MET A 88 7.43 -4.39 14.21
C MET A 88 5.93 -4.62 14.34
N PHE A 89 5.48 -5.32 15.37
CA PHE A 89 4.07 -5.52 15.64
C PHE A 89 3.34 -4.18 15.84
N CYS A 90 3.90 -3.30 16.66
CA CYS A 90 3.31 -1.97 16.88
C CYS A 90 3.22 -1.14 15.60
N GLU A 91 4.28 -1.14 14.78
CA GLU A 91 4.32 -0.43 13.50
C GLU A 91 3.26 -0.96 12.52
N ILE A 92 3.08 -2.28 12.44
CA ILE A 92 2.08 -2.91 11.59
C ILE A 92 0.67 -2.54 12.05
N GLU A 93 0.37 -2.60 13.36
CA GLU A 93 -0.95 -2.26 13.90
C GLU A 93 -1.29 -0.77 13.73
N LEU A 94 -0.32 0.13 13.88
CA LEU A 94 -0.47 1.56 13.58
C LEU A 94 -0.73 1.80 12.09
N THR A 95 0.04 1.13 11.23
CA THR A 95 -0.16 1.20 9.77
C THR A 95 -1.54 0.70 9.37
N LYS A 96 -1.97 -0.44 9.93
CA LYS A 96 -3.30 -1.00 9.71
C LYS A 96 -4.41 -0.02 10.09
N SER A 97 -4.29 0.63 11.24
CA SER A 97 -5.24 1.65 11.68
C SER A 97 -5.32 2.82 10.70
N SER A 98 -4.17 3.27 10.18
CA SER A 98 -4.09 4.37 9.22
C SER A 98 -4.69 3.99 7.86
N VAL A 99 -4.39 2.79 7.35
CA VAL A 99 -4.95 2.28 6.09
C VAL A 99 -6.46 2.14 6.19
N LEU A 100 -6.98 1.57 7.29
CA LEU A 100 -8.42 1.44 7.51
C LEU A 100 -9.13 2.80 7.60
N ALA A 101 -8.50 3.79 8.22
CA ALA A 101 -9.04 5.15 8.26
C ALA A 101 -9.11 5.78 6.87
N ALA A 102 -8.06 5.61 6.05
CA ALA A 102 -8.03 6.11 4.68
C ALA A 102 -9.07 5.41 3.78
N MET A 103 -9.26 4.10 3.93
CA MET A 103 -10.29 3.36 3.20
C MET A 103 -11.70 3.85 3.54
N ARG A 104 -11.99 4.09 4.82
CA ARG A 104 -13.28 4.64 5.26
C ARG A 104 -13.53 6.04 4.70
N ALA A 105 -12.51 6.90 4.73
CA ALA A 105 -12.62 8.23 4.16
C ALA A 105 -12.90 8.21 2.65
N ALA A 106 -12.30 7.26 1.91
CA ALA A 106 -12.59 7.07 0.50
C ALA A 106 -14.02 6.59 0.26
N ASP A 107 -14.54 5.67 1.09
CA ASP A 107 -15.92 5.19 0.99
C ASP A 107 -16.95 6.29 1.29
N GLU A 108 -16.67 7.15 2.27
CA GLU A 108 -17.53 8.29 2.60
C GLU A 108 -17.59 9.32 1.46
N ASN A 109 -16.45 9.61 0.83
CA ASN A 109 -16.38 10.53 -0.30
C ASN A 109 -17.00 9.95 -1.59
N SER A 110 -17.00 8.63 -1.76
CA SER A 110 -17.60 7.98 -2.92
C SER A 110 -19.13 8.11 -2.98
N ASN A 111 -19.78 8.37 -1.84
CA ASN A 111 -21.23 8.61 -1.78
C ASN A 111 -21.64 10.03 -2.24
N GLU A 112 -20.70 10.96 -2.34
CA GLU A 112 -20.93 12.31 -2.86
C GLU A 112 -20.74 12.39 -4.39
N LEU A 113 -20.21 11.33 -5.02
CA LEU A 113 -19.99 11.23 -6.46
C LEU A 113 -21.11 10.51 -7.22
N GLN A 114 -22.23 10.15 -6.58
CA GLN A 114 -23.46 9.63 -7.16
C GLN A 114 -24.57 10.67 -7.16
#